data_76438fbe6dc872038e850f8834822627
#
_entry.id   76438fbe6dc872038e850f8834822627
#
_cell.length_a   1.000
_cell.length_b   1.000
_cell.length_c   1.000
_cell.angle_alpha   90.00
_cell.angle_beta   90.00
_cell.angle_gamma   90.00
#
_symmetry.space_group_name_H-M   'P 1'
#
loop_
_entity.id
_entity.type
_entity.pdbx_description
1 polymer ?
#
loop_
_entity_poly.entity_id
_entity_poly.type
_entity_poly.pdbx_seq_one_letter_code
_entity_poly.pdbx_strand_id
1 'polypeptide(L)'
;MTDPSVLQLAFLGGAALLAGAVNAIAGGGSLISFPALLAVGYPSVAANVTNLVALVPGYAGGTAAYREQLRGQGGRVRALGATSAVGAAAGTALLLNTSSASFDAVVPGLVLLACALLAVQPLLTRAIAGRAPAWTLHALVFLGAVYGGYFGAGLGIMLLAVLAAALAEDLQRLNALKGALSLVVAVVSAVAVGLFGPVAWVPAAVMAGASVVGGVAGARTAQRLPAGALRWGVVAYGVVLAVVLALR
;
A
#
# COMPACT_ATOMS: atom_id res chain seq x y z
N MET A 1 14.75 -8.31 -20.41
CA MET A 1 14.88 -7.14 -19.52
C MET A 1 16.39 -6.94 -19.29
N THR A 2 16.92 -5.78 -19.63
CA THR A 2 18.34 -5.45 -19.35
C THR A 2 18.54 -5.32 -17.85
N ASP A 3 19.70 -5.77 -17.35
CA ASP A 3 20.02 -5.63 -15.93
C ASP A 3 20.04 -4.15 -15.55
N PRO A 4 19.39 -3.78 -14.44
CA PRO A 4 19.33 -2.39 -14.02
C PRO A 4 20.72 -1.87 -13.61
N SER A 5 21.04 -0.64 -14.04
CA SER A 5 22.31 0.01 -13.64
C SER A 5 22.32 0.30 -12.13
N VAL A 6 23.51 0.49 -11.57
CA VAL A 6 23.70 0.85 -10.16
C VAL A 6 22.93 2.13 -9.82
N LEU A 7 22.90 3.13 -10.73
CA LEU A 7 22.17 4.37 -10.54
C LEU A 7 20.65 4.14 -10.49
N GLN A 8 20.11 3.27 -11.34
CA GLN A 8 18.71 2.90 -11.32
C GLN A 8 18.34 2.17 -10.03
N LEU A 9 19.19 1.25 -9.55
CA LEU A 9 18.99 0.57 -8.26
C LEU A 9 19.01 1.56 -7.08
N ALA A 10 19.94 2.52 -7.08
CA ALA A 10 20.00 3.57 -6.06
C ALA A 10 18.74 4.46 -6.06
N PHE A 11 18.25 4.83 -7.25
CA PHE A 11 16.99 5.58 -7.41
C PHE A 11 15.79 4.78 -6.88
N LEU A 12 15.68 3.49 -7.23
CA LEU A 12 14.61 2.61 -6.74
C LEU A 12 14.71 2.40 -5.22
N GLY A 13 15.91 2.27 -4.67
CA GLY A 13 16.14 2.21 -3.23
C GLY A 13 15.66 3.46 -2.52
N GLY A 14 15.99 4.65 -3.03
CA GLY A 14 15.51 5.93 -2.51
C GLY A 14 13.97 6.04 -2.56
N ALA A 15 13.37 5.66 -3.69
CA ALA A 15 11.92 5.63 -3.84
C ALA A 15 11.25 4.66 -2.85
N ALA A 16 11.84 3.49 -2.63
CA ALA A 16 11.31 2.48 -1.69
C ALA A 16 11.47 2.91 -0.23
N LEU A 17 12.55 3.60 0.13
CA LEU A 17 12.72 4.19 1.45
C LEU A 17 11.62 5.21 1.74
N LEU A 18 11.37 6.13 0.81
CA LEU A 18 10.27 7.10 0.91
C LEU A 18 8.91 6.40 0.95
N ALA A 19 8.72 5.38 0.10
CA ALA A 19 7.48 4.60 0.07
C ALA A 19 7.20 3.89 1.40
N GLY A 20 8.22 3.29 2.00
CA GLY A 20 8.11 2.67 3.33
C GLY A 20 7.68 3.67 4.40
N ALA A 21 8.32 4.85 4.42
CA ALA A 21 7.97 5.91 5.37
C ALA A 21 6.53 6.41 5.16
N VAL A 22 6.14 6.70 3.93
CA VAL A 22 4.78 7.16 3.59
C VAL A 22 3.73 6.10 3.92
N ASN A 23 4.01 4.81 3.68
CA ASN A 23 3.11 3.72 4.04
C ASN A 23 2.86 3.64 5.55
N ALA A 24 3.90 3.81 6.35
CA ALA A 24 3.78 3.80 7.81
C ALA A 24 2.97 4.99 8.34
N ILE A 25 3.10 6.17 7.72
CA ILE A 25 2.44 7.42 8.14
C ILE A 25 1.01 7.49 7.59
N ALA A 26 0.86 7.41 6.27
CA ALA A 26 -0.38 7.74 5.56
C ALA A 26 -0.96 6.56 4.74
N GLY A 27 -0.15 5.57 4.34
CA GLY A 27 -0.62 4.39 3.62
C GLY A 27 -0.60 4.50 2.08
N GLY A 28 0.05 5.52 1.51
CA GLY A 28 0.10 5.77 0.06
C GLY A 28 1.47 5.57 -0.60
N GLY A 29 2.41 4.85 0.04
CA GLY A 29 3.80 4.77 -0.42
C GLY A 29 3.98 4.14 -1.80
N SER A 30 3.12 3.18 -2.19
CA SER A 30 3.18 2.60 -3.53
C SER A 30 2.96 3.61 -4.65
N LEU A 31 2.32 4.77 -4.38
CA LEU A 31 2.23 5.88 -5.32
C LEU A 31 3.60 6.52 -5.65
N ILE A 32 4.64 6.22 -4.88
CA ILE A 32 6.02 6.65 -5.12
C ILE A 32 6.82 5.54 -5.79
N SER A 33 6.79 4.33 -5.23
CA SER A 33 7.66 3.23 -5.65
C SER A 33 7.21 2.56 -6.95
N PHE A 34 5.90 2.44 -7.21
CA PHE A 34 5.40 1.89 -8.46
C PHE A 34 5.80 2.76 -9.68
N PRO A 35 5.60 4.09 -9.67
CA PRO A 35 6.06 4.94 -10.76
C PRO A 35 7.57 4.99 -10.94
N ALA A 36 8.34 4.84 -9.86
CA ALA A 36 9.78 4.75 -9.97
C ALA A 36 10.21 3.54 -10.80
N LEU A 37 9.54 2.38 -10.62
CA LEU A 37 9.75 1.19 -11.44
C LEU A 37 9.38 1.44 -12.92
N LEU A 38 8.26 2.11 -13.18
CA LEU A 38 7.87 2.50 -14.55
C LEU A 38 8.90 3.45 -15.18
N ALA A 39 9.43 4.41 -14.42
CA ALA A 39 10.43 5.37 -14.89
C ALA A 39 11.76 4.69 -15.26
N VAL A 40 12.10 3.60 -14.60
CA VAL A 40 13.28 2.76 -14.92
C VAL A 40 13.04 1.86 -16.14
N GLY A 41 11.78 1.78 -16.63
CA GLY A 41 11.42 1.06 -17.86
C GLY A 41 10.83 -0.33 -17.65
N TYR A 42 10.39 -0.68 -16.43
CA TYR A 42 9.67 -1.93 -16.21
C TYR A 42 8.25 -1.85 -16.78
N PRO A 43 7.76 -2.91 -17.47
CA PRO A 43 6.36 -3.00 -17.86
C PRO A 43 5.44 -2.89 -16.63
N SER A 44 4.26 -2.32 -16.79
CA SER A 44 3.37 -1.96 -15.67
C SER A 44 2.98 -3.13 -14.76
N VAL A 45 2.68 -4.31 -15.33
CA VAL A 45 2.42 -5.52 -14.52
C VAL A 45 3.67 -5.93 -13.76
N ALA A 46 4.85 -5.98 -14.41
CA ALA A 46 6.11 -6.35 -13.75
C ALA A 46 6.48 -5.32 -12.66
N ALA A 47 6.28 -4.03 -12.92
CA ALA A 47 6.46 -2.96 -11.94
C ALA A 47 5.54 -3.15 -10.73
N ASN A 48 4.26 -3.45 -10.96
CA ASN A 48 3.28 -3.64 -9.89
C ASN A 48 3.61 -4.87 -9.02
N VAL A 49 3.86 -6.04 -9.63
CA VAL A 49 4.17 -7.26 -8.86
C VAL A 49 5.51 -7.15 -8.12
N THR A 50 6.51 -6.49 -8.73
CA THR A 50 7.79 -6.20 -8.09
C THR A 50 7.60 -5.29 -6.87
N ASN A 51 6.76 -4.25 -7.01
CA ASN A 51 6.43 -3.33 -5.93
C ASN A 51 5.70 -4.02 -4.78
N LEU A 52 4.74 -4.93 -5.07
CA LEU A 52 4.03 -5.70 -4.05
C LEU A 52 5.01 -6.52 -3.19
N VAL A 53 5.98 -7.20 -3.82
CA VAL A 53 7.02 -7.97 -3.09
C VAL A 53 7.95 -7.04 -2.31
N ALA A 54 8.45 -5.99 -2.95
CA ALA A 54 9.46 -5.07 -2.41
C ALA A 54 9.01 -4.34 -1.14
N LEU A 55 7.71 -4.07 -0.99
CA LEU A 55 7.21 -3.30 0.15
C LEU A 55 6.80 -4.16 1.36
N VAL A 56 6.78 -5.51 1.25
CA VAL A 56 6.44 -6.41 2.37
C VAL A 56 7.30 -6.13 3.61
N PRO A 57 8.64 -6.07 3.50
CA PRO A 57 9.48 -5.83 4.67
C PRO A 57 9.25 -4.44 5.29
N GLY A 58 8.92 -3.43 4.47
CA GLY A 58 8.54 -2.10 4.94
C GLY A 58 7.25 -2.11 5.77
N TYR A 59 6.24 -2.87 5.34
CA TYR A 59 5.02 -3.09 6.13
C TYR A 59 5.31 -3.84 7.43
N ALA A 60 6.21 -4.85 7.40
CA ALA A 60 6.61 -5.58 8.59
C ALA A 60 7.33 -4.67 9.60
N GLY A 61 8.30 -3.87 9.14
CA GLY A 61 9.03 -2.91 9.97
C GLY A 61 8.11 -1.85 10.58
N GLY A 62 7.20 -1.28 9.76
CA GLY A 62 6.20 -0.32 10.22
C GLY A 62 5.26 -0.92 11.27
N THR A 63 4.74 -2.14 11.02
CA THR A 63 3.85 -2.84 11.96
C THR A 63 4.56 -3.17 13.27
N ALA A 64 5.81 -3.62 13.20
CA ALA A 64 6.62 -3.90 14.40
C ALA A 64 6.86 -2.64 15.25
N ALA A 65 7.02 -1.48 14.62
CA ALA A 65 7.18 -0.21 15.32
C ALA A 65 5.90 0.24 16.06
N TYR A 66 4.72 -0.24 15.63
CA TYR A 66 3.41 -0.01 16.27
C TYR A 66 2.97 -1.15 17.21
N ARG A 67 3.86 -2.05 17.60
CA ARG A 67 3.52 -3.24 18.41
C ARG A 67 2.77 -2.91 19.72
N GLU A 68 3.06 -1.77 20.35
CA GLU A 68 2.40 -1.39 21.59
C GLU A 68 0.95 -0.98 21.35
N GLN A 69 0.66 -0.26 20.27
CA GLN A 69 -0.68 0.14 19.86
C GLN A 69 -1.52 -1.06 19.38
N LEU A 70 -0.88 -2.18 18.99
CA LEU A 70 -1.54 -3.45 18.67
C LEU A 70 -1.94 -4.26 19.92
N ARG A 71 -1.40 -3.95 21.10
CA ARG A 71 -1.77 -4.66 22.32
C ARG A 71 -3.28 -4.60 22.57
N GLY A 72 -3.89 -5.75 22.85
CA GLY A 72 -5.33 -5.88 23.04
C GLY A 72 -6.16 -5.96 21.75
N GLN A 73 -5.55 -5.80 20.56
CA GLN A 73 -6.26 -5.89 19.28
C GLN A 73 -6.15 -7.27 18.58
N GLY A 74 -5.59 -8.28 19.24
CA GLY A 74 -5.33 -9.60 18.63
C GLY A 74 -6.57 -10.28 18.04
N GLY A 75 -7.74 -10.13 18.66
CA GLY A 75 -9.01 -10.61 18.10
C GLY A 75 -9.37 -9.95 16.77
N ARG A 76 -9.25 -8.62 16.70
CA ARG A 76 -9.50 -7.84 15.48
C ARG A 76 -8.48 -8.19 14.38
N VAL A 77 -7.21 -8.28 14.73
CA VAL A 77 -6.15 -8.65 13.77
C VAL A 77 -6.43 -10.03 13.16
N ARG A 78 -6.85 -11.01 13.95
CA ARG A 78 -7.18 -12.35 13.45
C ARG A 78 -8.41 -12.33 12.55
N ALA A 79 -9.53 -11.75 13.01
CA ALA A 79 -10.79 -11.75 12.28
C ALA A 79 -10.69 -10.95 10.96
N LEU A 80 -10.24 -9.70 11.03
CA LEU A 80 -10.08 -8.83 9.85
C LEU A 80 -8.89 -9.27 8.99
N GLY A 81 -7.84 -9.85 9.60
CA GLY A 81 -6.70 -10.42 8.89
C GLY A 81 -7.11 -11.60 8.01
N ALA A 82 -7.96 -12.50 8.50
CA ALA A 82 -8.50 -13.59 7.68
C ALA A 82 -9.31 -13.03 6.49
N THR A 83 -10.17 -12.04 6.73
CA THR A 83 -10.91 -11.34 5.67
C THR A 83 -9.96 -10.68 4.66
N SER A 84 -8.91 -10.01 5.14
CA SER A 84 -7.90 -9.38 4.30
C SER A 84 -7.12 -10.41 3.47
N ALA A 85 -6.80 -11.57 4.04
CA ALA A 85 -6.08 -12.63 3.32
C ALA A 85 -6.90 -13.17 2.14
N VAL A 86 -8.21 -13.44 2.38
CA VAL A 86 -9.11 -13.91 1.31
C VAL A 86 -9.28 -12.84 0.23
N GLY A 87 -9.49 -11.58 0.60
CA GLY A 87 -9.58 -10.47 -0.34
C GLY A 87 -8.30 -10.28 -1.14
N ALA A 88 -7.13 -10.33 -0.50
CA ALA A 88 -5.84 -10.22 -1.16
C ALA A 88 -5.60 -11.35 -2.16
N ALA A 89 -5.93 -12.59 -1.79
CA ALA A 89 -5.83 -13.75 -2.70
C ALA A 89 -6.72 -13.55 -3.93
N ALA A 90 -7.97 -13.11 -3.75
CA ALA A 90 -8.89 -12.82 -4.86
C ALA A 90 -8.36 -11.69 -5.76
N GLY A 91 -7.89 -10.58 -5.18
CA GLY A 91 -7.34 -9.45 -5.93
C GLY A 91 -6.07 -9.80 -6.69
N THR A 92 -5.18 -10.57 -6.07
CA THR A 92 -3.94 -11.03 -6.72
C THR A 92 -4.22 -12.06 -7.81
N ALA A 93 -5.18 -12.97 -7.60
CA ALA A 93 -5.62 -13.88 -8.65
C ALA A 93 -6.19 -13.11 -9.86
N LEU A 94 -6.99 -12.06 -9.61
CA LEU A 94 -7.46 -11.18 -10.67
C LEU A 94 -6.29 -10.51 -11.42
N LEU A 95 -5.30 -9.97 -10.70
CA LEU A 95 -4.11 -9.36 -11.30
C LEU A 95 -3.36 -10.33 -12.20
N LEU A 96 -3.11 -11.55 -11.72
CA LEU A 96 -2.37 -12.58 -12.45
C LEU A 96 -3.10 -13.08 -13.72
N ASN A 97 -4.43 -12.90 -13.77
CA ASN A 97 -5.26 -13.22 -14.94
C ASN A 97 -5.58 -12.00 -15.81
N THR A 98 -5.08 -10.80 -15.45
CA THR A 98 -5.29 -9.58 -16.23
C THR A 98 -4.19 -9.46 -17.28
N SER A 99 -4.55 -9.21 -18.55
CA SER A 99 -3.58 -8.94 -19.61
C SER A 99 -2.85 -7.61 -19.35
N SER A 100 -1.59 -7.50 -19.84
CA SER A 100 -0.83 -6.24 -19.69
C SER A 100 -1.57 -5.06 -20.29
N ALA A 101 -2.20 -5.22 -21.45
CA ALA A 101 -2.97 -4.16 -22.10
C ALA A 101 -4.18 -3.72 -21.26
N SER A 102 -4.91 -4.69 -20.66
CA SER A 102 -6.03 -4.35 -19.75
C SER A 102 -5.54 -3.68 -18.47
N PHE A 103 -4.41 -4.11 -17.92
CA PHE A 103 -3.82 -3.49 -16.75
C PHE A 103 -3.38 -2.05 -17.05
N ASP A 104 -2.70 -1.80 -18.18
CA ASP A 104 -2.27 -0.48 -18.62
C ASP A 104 -3.46 0.50 -18.76
N ALA A 105 -4.58 0.01 -19.30
CA ALA A 105 -5.79 0.82 -19.46
C ALA A 105 -6.43 1.24 -18.12
N VAL A 106 -6.36 0.39 -17.08
CA VAL A 106 -7.00 0.69 -15.78
C VAL A 106 -6.09 1.39 -14.78
N VAL A 107 -4.76 1.29 -14.93
CA VAL A 107 -3.77 1.87 -13.99
C VAL A 107 -3.97 3.36 -13.73
N PRO A 108 -4.17 4.24 -14.75
CA PRO A 108 -4.38 5.66 -14.50
C PRO A 108 -5.59 5.91 -13.58
N GLY A 109 -6.69 5.17 -13.80
CA GLY A 109 -7.88 5.24 -12.95
C GLY A 109 -7.62 4.77 -11.51
N LEU A 110 -6.85 3.71 -11.34
CA LEU A 110 -6.48 3.19 -10.01
C LEU A 110 -5.56 4.17 -9.26
N VAL A 111 -4.63 4.81 -9.94
CA VAL A 111 -3.78 5.85 -9.35
C VAL A 111 -4.60 7.06 -8.94
N LEU A 112 -5.53 7.51 -9.80
CA LEU A 112 -6.45 8.62 -9.48
C LEU A 112 -7.34 8.28 -8.29
N LEU A 113 -7.89 7.06 -8.23
CA LEU A 113 -8.66 6.59 -7.09
C LEU A 113 -7.84 6.63 -5.80
N ALA A 114 -6.60 6.15 -5.82
CA ALA A 114 -5.71 6.20 -4.67
C ALA A 114 -5.41 7.64 -4.23
N CYS A 115 -5.17 8.55 -5.18
CA CYS A 115 -4.96 9.97 -4.91
C CYS A 115 -6.23 10.63 -4.32
N ALA A 116 -7.40 10.33 -4.87
CA ALA A 116 -8.68 10.85 -4.36
C ALA A 116 -8.94 10.37 -2.93
N LEU A 117 -8.74 9.08 -2.66
CA LEU A 117 -8.85 8.52 -1.31
C LEU A 117 -7.88 9.18 -0.33
N LEU A 118 -6.63 9.42 -0.75
CA LEU A 118 -5.63 10.12 0.07
C LEU A 118 -6.03 11.57 0.35
N ALA A 119 -6.57 12.27 -0.64
CA ALA A 119 -7.01 13.67 -0.50
C ALA A 119 -8.20 13.80 0.46
N VAL A 120 -9.21 12.90 0.34
CA VAL A 120 -10.43 12.95 1.16
C VAL A 120 -10.31 12.21 2.49
N GLN A 121 -9.19 11.53 2.77
CA GLN A 121 -8.97 10.76 3.99
C GLN A 121 -9.39 11.48 5.27
N PRO A 122 -9.07 12.78 5.52
CA PRO A 122 -9.47 13.45 6.75
C PRO A 122 -10.97 13.67 6.86
N LEU A 123 -11.66 13.82 5.73
CA LEU A 123 -13.11 13.95 5.69
C LEU A 123 -13.76 12.61 6.03
N LEU A 124 -13.26 11.52 5.44
CA LEU A 124 -13.75 10.16 5.70
C LEU A 124 -13.58 9.78 7.18
N THR A 125 -12.40 10.04 7.77
CA THR A 125 -12.14 9.74 9.18
C THR A 125 -12.98 10.56 10.16
N ARG A 126 -13.45 11.74 9.78
CA ARG A 126 -14.31 12.60 10.63
C ARG A 126 -15.80 12.31 10.48
N ALA A 127 -16.24 11.90 9.29
CA ALA A 127 -17.67 11.83 8.96
C ALA A 127 -18.39 10.58 9.49
N ILE A 128 -17.68 9.47 9.79
CA ILE A 128 -18.31 8.15 9.94
C ILE A 128 -17.87 7.42 11.24
N ALA A 129 -17.65 8.13 12.34
CA ALA A 129 -17.19 7.50 13.58
C ALA A 129 -18.24 6.56 14.22
N GLY A 130 -17.94 5.24 14.21
CA GLY A 130 -18.49 4.29 15.19
C GLY A 130 -19.90 3.75 14.98
N ARG A 131 -20.46 3.74 13.75
CA ARG A 131 -21.87 3.34 13.51
C ARG A 131 -22.07 2.18 12.53
N ALA A 132 -21.04 1.61 11.95
CA ALA A 132 -21.21 0.54 10.97
C ALA A 132 -21.38 -0.83 11.65
N PRO A 133 -22.34 -1.68 11.21
CA PRO A 133 -22.46 -3.05 11.69
C PRO A 133 -21.23 -3.87 11.31
N ALA A 134 -20.92 -4.92 12.10
CA ALA A 134 -19.69 -5.71 11.93
C ALA A 134 -19.54 -6.31 10.52
N TRP A 135 -20.62 -6.76 9.90
CA TRP A 135 -20.56 -7.31 8.54
C TRP A 135 -20.13 -6.28 7.50
N THR A 136 -20.54 -5.01 7.66
CA THR A 136 -20.12 -3.90 6.77
C THR A 136 -18.62 -3.67 6.88
N LEU A 137 -18.05 -3.74 8.11
CA LEU A 137 -16.62 -3.63 8.31
C LEU A 137 -15.87 -4.75 7.57
N HIS A 138 -16.31 -6.00 7.70
CA HIS A 138 -15.71 -7.12 6.98
C HIS A 138 -15.84 -6.98 5.46
N ALA A 139 -17.01 -6.56 4.94
CA ALA A 139 -17.21 -6.33 3.51
C ALA A 139 -16.28 -5.24 2.96
N LEU A 140 -16.16 -4.10 3.66
CA LEU A 140 -15.29 -3.02 3.24
C LEU A 140 -13.79 -3.38 3.34
N VAL A 141 -13.39 -4.12 4.38
CA VAL A 141 -12.02 -4.64 4.51
C VAL A 141 -11.72 -5.64 3.41
N PHE A 142 -12.66 -6.52 3.07
CA PHE A 142 -12.52 -7.46 1.95
C PHE A 142 -12.33 -6.72 0.62
N LEU A 143 -13.19 -5.76 0.29
CA LEU A 143 -13.07 -4.96 -0.94
C LEU A 143 -11.75 -4.17 -0.99
N GLY A 144 -11.36 -3.57 0.13
CA GLY A 144 -10.05 -2.92 0.24
C GLY A 144 -8.89 -3.88 0.03
N ALA A 145 -8.98 -5.10 0.56
CA ALA A 145 -7.96 -6.13 0.38
C ALA A 145 -7.92 -6.68 -1.05
N VAL A 146 -9.07 -6.83 -1.74
CA VAL A 146 -9.12 -7.15 -3.18
C VAL A 146 -8.39 -6.08 -3.99
N TYR A 147 -8.71 -4.81 -3.75
CA TYR A 147 -8.00 -3.70 -4.37
C TYR A 147 -6.49 -3.72 -4.05
N GLY A 148 -6.14 -3.98 -2.78
CA GLY A 148 -4.76 -4.07 -2.31
C GLY A 148 -3.96 -5.20 -2.98
N GLY A 149 -4.59 -6.35 -3.18
CA GLY A 149 -3.99 -7.50 -3.87
C GLY A 149 -3.86 -7.30 -5.38
N TYR A 150 -4.74 -6.49 -5.98
CA TYR A 150 -4.69 -6.16 -7.41
C TYR A 150 -3.65 -5.08 -7.72
N PHE A 151 -3.62 -3.99 -6.95
CA PHE A 151 -2.78 -2.82 -7.25
C PHE A 151 -1.95 -2.33 -6.05
N GLY A 152 -2.50 -2.34 -4.85
CA GLY A 152 -1.80 -2.02 -3.60
C GLY A 152 -1.61 -0.54 -3.28
N ALA A 153 -1.60 0.36 -4.26
CA ALA A 153 -1.39 1.78 -4.00
C ALA A 153 -2.60 2.40 -3.28
N GLY A 154 -2.36 3.03 -2.13
CA GLY A 154 -3.44 3.63 -1.34
C GLY A 154 -4.24 2.65 -0.45
N LEU A 155 -3.90 1.36 -0.43
CA LEU A 155 -4.53 0.36 0.45
C LEU A 155 -4.61 0.84 1.91
N GLY A 156 -3.49 1.34 2.46
CA GLY A 156 -3.44 1.79 3.83
C GLY A 156 -4.39 2.95 4.13
N ILE A 157 -4.62 3.84 3.15
CA ILE A 157 -5.56 4.95 3.27
C ILE A 157 -6.98 4.44 3.33
N MET A 158 -7.32 3.53 2.41
CA MET A 158 -8.64 2.91 2.35
C MET A 158 -8.94 2.15 3.65
N LEU A 159 -8.02 1.31 4.10
CA LEU A 159 -8.17 0.57 5.37
C LEU A 159 -8.31 1.52 6.56
N LEU A 160 -7.50 2.58 6.65
CA LEU A 160 -7.61 3.54 7.75
C LEU A 160 -8.96 4.24 7.77
N ALA A 161 -9.46 4.64 6.60
CA ALA A 161 -10.79 5.27 6.47
C ALA A 161 -11.90 4.30 6.92
N VAL A 162 -11.85 3.05 6.44
CA VAL A 162 -12.82 2.01 6.81
C VAL A 162 -12.80 1.72 8.32
N LEU A 163 -11.60 1.55 8.89
CA LEU A 163 -11.44 1.28 10.32
C LEU A 163 -11.91 2.46 11.19
N ALA A 164 -11.57 3.69 10.80
CA ALA A 164 -12.00 4.89 11.51
C ALA A 164 -13.52 5.09 11.45
N ALA A 165 -14.14 4.68 10.34
CA ALA A 165 -15.60 4.73 10.17
C ALA A 165 -16.32 3.74 11.10
N ALA A 166 -15.75 2.55 11.31
CA ALA A 166 -16.42 1.45 12.00
C ALA A 166 -16.03 1.31 13.47
N LEU A 167 -14.85 1.81 13.87
CA LEU A 167 -14.28 1.60 15.19
C LEU A 167 -14.08 2.93 15.92
N ALA A 168 -14.66 3.07 17.11
CA ALA A 168 -14.43 4.18 18.02
C ALA A 168 -13.12 3.97 18.79
N GLU A 169 -11.98 4.17 18.12
CA GLU A 169 -10.64 3.94 18.66
C GLU A 169 -9.73 5.14 18.38
N ASP A 170 -8.66 5.26 19.15
CA ASP A 170 -7.62 6.25 18.90
C ASP A 170 -6.94 6.04 17.54
N LEU A 171 -6.59 7.14 16.87
CA LEU A 171 -6.00 7.15 15.53
C LEU A 171 -4.71 6.30 15.43
N GLN A 172 -3.88 6.30 16.49
CA GLN A 172 -2.64 5.52 16.50
C GLN A 172 -2.93 4.02 16.58
N ARG A 173 -3.96 3.62 17.32
CA ARG A 173 -4.43 2.23 17.41
C ARG A 173 -5.04 1.77 16.08
N LEU A 174 -5.82 2.64 15.41
CA LEU A 174 -6.34 2.37 14.07
C LEU A 174 -5.22 2.27 13.04
N ASN A 175 -4.20 3.12 13.13
CA ASN A 175 -3.04 3.08 12.24
C ASN A 175 -2.21 1.80 12.43
N ALA A 176 -2.07 1.34 13.66
CA ALA A 176 -1.44 0.06 13.98
C ALA A 176 -2.21 -1.12 13.36
N LEU A 177 -3.54 -1.15 13.54
CA LEU A 177 -4.41 -2.19 12.96
C LEU A 177 -4.35 -2.16 11.42
N LYS A 178 -4.45 -0.97 10.81
CA LYS A 178 -4.24 -0.77 9.37
C LYS A 178 -2.90 -1.38 8.91
N GLY A 179 -1.81 -1.09 9.64
CA GLY A 179 -0.48 -1.63 9.34
C GLY A 179 -0.46 -3.16 9.32
N ALA A 180 -1.04 -3.79 10.35
CA ALA A 180 -1.13 -5.25 10.45
C ALA A 180 -1.95 -5.86 9.30
N LEU A 181 -3.11 -5.27 8.95
CA LEU A 181 -3.94 -5.75 7.84
C LEU A 181 -3.24 -5.55 6.49
N SER A 182 -2.57 -4.40 6.29
CA SER A 182 -1.77 -4.16 5.08
C SER A 182 -0.62 -5.15 4.94
N LEU A 183 0.01 -5.54 6.05
CA LEU A 183 1.05 -6.58 6.05
C LEU A 183 0.47 -7.94 5.61
N VAL A 184 -0.71 -8.32 6.12
CA VAL A 184 -1.37 -9.56 5.69
C VAL A 184 -1.64 -9.54 4.18
N VAL A 185 -2.23 -8.44 3.66
CA VAL A 185 -2.46 -8.29 2.21
C VAL A 185 -1.15 -8.40 1.44
N ALA A 186 -0.12 -7.67 1.88
CA ALA A 186 1.18 -7.65 1.20
C ALA A 186 1.86 -9.03 1.18
N VAL A 187 1.82 -9.79 2.29
CA VAL A 187 2.40 -11.14 2.36
C VAL A 187 1.66 -12.10 1.44
N VAL A 188 0.33 -12.14 1.50
CA VAL A 188 -0.48 -13.02 0.65
C VAL A 188 -0.25 -12.72 -0.83
N SER A 189 -0.28 -11.42 -1.19
CA SER A 189 -0.03 -11.00 -2.58
C SER A 189 1.39 -11.33 -3.02
N ALA A 190 2.40 -11.04 -2.19
CA ALA A 190 3.80 -11.29 -2.53
C ALA A 190 4.10 -12.77 -2.73
N VAL A 191 3.50 -13.65 -1.92
CA VAL A 191 3.64 -15.11 -2.13
C VAL A 191 3.06 -15.51 -3.48
N ALA A 192 1.84 -15.08 -3.80
CA ALA A 192 1.19 -15.45 -5.05
C ALA A 192 1.92 -14.87 -6.28
N VAL A 193 2.28 -13.57 -6.28
CA VAL A 193 3.02 -12.98 -7.40
C VAL A 193 4.46 -13.47 -7.47
N GLY A 194 5.07 -13.83 -6.34
CA GLY A 194 6.42 -14.40 -6.31
C GLY A 194 6.49 -15.79 -6.95
N LEU A 195 5.39 -16.56 -6.88
CA LEU A 195 5.30 -17.89 -7.48
C LEU A 195 4.86 -17.84 -8.96
N PHE A 196 4.00 -16.90 -9.33
CA PHE A 196 3.29 -16.92 -10.63
C PHE A 196 3.45 -15.63 -11.45
N GLY A 197 4.02 -14.56 -10.87
CA GLY A 197 4.14 -13.26 -11.52
C GLY A 197 5.54 -12.96 -12.07
N PRO A 198 5.65 -11.99 -12.99
CA PRO A 198 6.92 -11.56 -13.57
C PRO A 198 7.70 -10.60 -12.64
N VAL A 199 8.10 -11.08 -11.46
CA VAL A 199 8.82 -10.28 -10.46
C VAL A 199 10.26 -10.01 -10.90
N ALA A 200 10.69 -8.75 -10.89
CA ALA A 200 12.08 -8.34 -11.06
C ALA A 200 12.80 -8.44 -9.70
N TRP A 201 13.45 -9.57 -9.44
CA TRP A 201 13.97 -9.91 -8.10
C TRP A 201 15.10 -9.01 -7.62
N VAL A 202 15.99 -8.54 -8.51
CA VAL A 202 17.10 -7.65 -8.13
C VAL A 202 16.57 -6.30 -7.64
N PRO A 203 15.74 -5.56 -8.38
CA PRO A 203 15.05 -4.38 -7.85
C PRO A 203 14.24 -4.65 -6.60
N ALA A 204 13.48 -5.77 -6.56
CA ALA A 204 12.67 -6.13 -5.40
C ALA A 204 13.52 -6.23 -4.13
N ALA A 205 14.69 -6.88 -4.19
CA ALA A 205 15.59 -7.06 -3.05
C ALA A 205 16.17 -5.71 -2.55
N VAL A 206 16.64 -4.86 -3.46
CA VAL A 206 17.16 -3.52 -3.11
C VAL A 206 16.08 -2.66 -2.47
N MET A 207 14.90 -2.61 -3.11
CA MET A 207 13.74 -1.86 -2.62
C MET A 207 13.24 -2.41 -1.28
N ALA A 208 13.26 -3.74 -1.08
CA ALA A 208 12.87 -4.40 0.16
C ALA A 208 13.72 -3.92 1.34
N GLY A 209 15.05 -3.94 1.21
CA GLY A 209 15.97 -3.45 2.23
C GLY A 209 15.73 -1.97 2.58
N ALA A 210 15.58 -1.12 1.56
CA ALA A 210 15.31 0.30 1.74
C ALA A 210 13.92 0.56 2.37
N SER A 211 12.90 -0.22 1.99
CA SER A 211 11.53 -0.08 2.51
C SER A 211 11.42 -0.39 4.01
N VAL A 212 12.24 -1.32 4.53
CA VAL A 212 12.31 -1.60 5.99
C VAL A 212 12.77 -0.36 6.74
N VAL A 213 13.88 0.23 6.30
CA VAL A 213 14.44 1.44 6.92
C VAL A 213 13.40 2.57 6.89
N GLY A 214 12.77 2.77 5.73
CA GLY A 214 11.70 3.75 5.56
C GLY A 214 10.49 3.45 6.47
N GLY A 215 10.02 2.22 6.52
CA GLY A 215 8.88 1.80 7.33
C GLY A 215 9.09 2.02 8.82
N VAL A 216 10.25 1.64 9.34
CA VAL A 216 10.60 1.84 10.75
C VAL A 216 10.78 3.33 11.06
N ALA A 217 11.53 4.06 10.22
CA ALA A 217 11.74 5.50 10.40
C ALA A 217 10.42 6.27 10.30
N GLY A 218 9.59 5.97 9.30
CA GLY A 218 8.29 6.58 9.10
C GLY A 218 7.35 6.35 10.29
N ALA A 219 7.28 5.13 10.81
CA ALA A 219 6.45 4.81 11.98
C ALA A 219 6.90 5.59 13.24
N ARG A 220 8.21 5.75 13.44
CA ARG A 220 8.75 6.52 14.58
C ARG A 220 8.49 8.03 14.44
N THR A 221 8.55 8.56 13.21
CA THR A 221 8.36 9.99 12.93
C THR A 221 6.88 10.37 12.78
N ALA A 222 6.01 9.43 12.40
CA ALA A 222 4.56 9.64 12.25
C ALA A 222 3.91 10.23 13.52
N GLN A 223 4.49 9.94 14.67
CA GLN A 223 4.04 10.46 15.96
C GLN A 223 4.41 11.95 16.17
N ARG A 224 5.26 12.53 15.32
CA ARG A 224 5.84 13.88 15.50
C ARG A 224 5.57 14.86 14.35
N LEU A 225 5.17 14.38 13.17
CA LEU A 225 5.00 15.20 11.96
C LEU A 225 3.51 15.48 11.64
N PRO A 226 3.18 16.70 11.19
CA PRO A 226 1.86 16.97 10.64
C PRO A 226 1.68 16.19 9.33
N ALA A 227 0.77 15.22 9.34
CA ALA A 227 0.49 14.33 8.20
C ALA A 227 0.03 15.07 6.92
N GLY A 228 -0.33 16.36 7.04
CA GLY A 228 -0.89 17.16 5.95
C GLY A 228 0.10 17.44 4.81
N ALA A 229 1.31 17.88 5.11
CA ALA A 229 2.29 18.25 4.08
C ALA A 229 2.72 17.05 3.22
N LEU A 230 3.00 15.92 3.87
CA LEU A 230 3.38 14.69 3.18
C LEU A 230 2.24 14.16 2.28
N ARG A 231 1.00 14.22 2.77
CA ARG A 231 -0.18 13.81 2.01
C ARG A 231 -0.35 14.59 0.72
N TRP A 232 -0.31 15.91 0.79
CA TRP A 232 -0.49 16.76 -0.39
C TRP A 232 0.65 16.62 -1.39
N GLY A 233 1.89 16.40 -0.93
CA GLY A 233 3.02 16.08 -1.81
C GLY A 233 2.80 14.79 -2.59
N VAL A 234 2.33 13.72 -1.93
CA VAL A 234 2.04 12.43 -2.59
C VAL A 234 0.85 12.54 -3.54
N VAL A 235 -0.21 13.27 -3.17
CA VAL A 235 -1.38 13.52 -4.05
C VAL A 235 -0.96 14.26 -5.30
N ALA A 236 -0.22 15.36 -5.18
CA ALA A 236 0.25 16.14 -6.33
C ALA A 236 1.09 15.28 -7.28
N TYR A 237 2.06 14.54 -6.73
CA TYR A 237 2.88 13.61 -7.51
C TYR A 237 2.05 12.53 -8.21
N GLY A 238 1.11 11.89 -7.52
CA GLY A 238 0.25 10.85 -8.08
C GLY A 238 -0.68 11.36 -9.18
N VAL A 239 -1.22 12.58 -9.05
CA VAL A 239 -2.06 13.20 -10.10
C VAL A 239 -1.23 13.46 -11.36
N VAL A 240 -0.02 14.05 -11.22
CA VAL A 240 0.88 14.26 -12.36
C VAL A 240 1.19 12.94 -13.05
N LEU A 241 1.49 11.90 -12.27
CA LEU A 241 1.75 10.56 -12.81
C LEU A 241 0.55 10.00 -13.57
N ALA A 242 -0.66 10.08 -13.00
CA ALA A 242 -1.87 9.57 -13.64
C ALA A 242 -2.11 10.25 -15.01
N VAL A 243 -1.88 11.57 -15.08
CA VAL A 243 -1.97 12.32 -16.34
C VAL A 243 -0.91 11.84 -17.34
N VAL A 244 0.34 11.67 -16.90
CA VAL A 244 1.43 11.17 -17.78
C VAL A 244 1.13 9.76 -18.28
N LEU A 245 0.56 8.88 -17.45
CA LEU A 245 0.20 7.52 -17.86
C LEU A 245 -1.01 7.49 -18.79
N ALA A 246 -1.96 8.41 -18.64
CA ALA A 246 -3.15 8.50 -19.51
C ALA A 246 -2.83 9.07 -20.90
N LEU A 247 -1.71 9.80 -21.03
CA LEU A 247 -1.27 10.40 -22.30
C LEU A 247 -0.29 9.52 -23.10
N ARG A 248 0.11 8.37 -22.56
CA ARG A 248 0.94 7.35 -23.21
C ARG A 248 0.09 6.31 -23.91
#